data_a94df7761e04cddad3bb297e45547413
#
_entry.id   a94df7761e04cddad3bb297e45547413
#
_cell.length_a   1.000
_cell.length_b   1.000
_cell.length_c   1.000
_cell.angle_alpha   90.00
_cell.angle_beta   90.00
_cell.angle_gamma   90.00
#
_symmetry.space_group_name_H-M   'P 1'
#
loop_
_entity.id
_entity.type
_entity.pdbx_description
1 polymer ?
#
loop_
_entity_poly.entity_id
_entity_poly.type
_entity_poly.pdbx_seq_one_letter_code
_entity_poly.pdbx_strand_id
1 'polypeptide(L)'
;MRISDAFQRTLERVQAIEARLQSLRGEPPASAPQPFESAFVAPVGFPVGGTPPPGMQIRTREWEPVVAPIAARYNLDTALVLRIIEAESGGDPRAVSPKGALGLMQLMPETARALGVSDPFDPVQNIEGGVRYLSHLLQRFGDLRLALAAYNAGPGRVQQYGGIPPFPETQRYIERILG
;
A
#
# COMPACT_ATOMS: atom_id res chain seq x y z
N MET A 1 -28.63 -13.94 -0.40
CA MET A 1 -27.26 -14.08 0.16
C MET A 1 -26.56 -12.74 -0.09
N ARG A 2 -26.39 -11.92 0.94
CA ARG A 2 -26.05 -10.50 0.76
C ARG A 2 -24.52 -10.34 0.63
N ILE A 3 -24.08 -9.49 -0.29
CA ILE A 3 -22.66 -9.12 -0.54
C ILE A 3 -21.96 -8.67 0.77
N SER A 4 -22.72 -8.15 1.72
CA SER A 4 -22.30 -7.75 3.06
C SER A 4 -21.69 -8.89 3.89
N ASP A 5 -22.20 -10.12 3.78
CA ASP A 5 -21.78 -11.24 4.62
C ASP A 5 -20.41 -11.84 4.18
N ALA A 6 -20.11 -11.77 2.88
CA ALA A 6 -18.81 -12.20 2.37
C ALA A 6 -17.69 -11.21 2.76
N PHE A 7 -18.03 -9.92 2.77
CA PHE A 7 -17.14 -8.85 3.19
C PHE A 7 -16.82 -8.92 4.68
N GLN A 8 -17.84 -9.11 5.54
CA GLN A 8 -17.65 -9.26 6.99
C GLN A 8 -16.75 -10.45 7.32
N ARG A 9 -16.94 -11.60 6.66
CA ARG A 9 -16.06 -12.79 6.85
C ARG A 9 -14.62 -12.54 6.41
N THR A 10 -14.39 -11.72 5.38
CA THR A 10 -13.03 -11.35 4.97
C THR A 10 -12.39 -10.42 5.99
N LEU A 11 -13.15 -9.48 6.54
CA LEU A 11 -12.72 -8.58 7.61
C LEU A 11 -12.33 -9.34 8.89
N GLU A 12 -13.18 -10.27 9.32
CA GLU A 12 -12.93 -11.12 10.49
C GLU A 12 -11.69 -11.99 10.30
N ARG A 13 -11.45 -12.49 9.07
CA ARG A 13 -10.23 -13.27 8.77
C ARG A 13 -8.96 -12.42 8.80
N VAL A 14 -9.00 -11.18 8.29
CA VAL A 14 -7.86 -10.25 8.38
C VAL A 14 -7.57 -9.89 9.84
N GLN A 15 -8.62 -9.61 10.64
CA GLN A 15 -8.48 -9.33 12.08
C GLN A 15 -7.97 -10.56 12.86
N ALA A 16 -8.44 -11.75 12.52
CA ALA A 16 -7.99 -12.99 13.15
C ALA A 16 -6.52 -13.31 12.82
N ILE A 17 -6.06 -13.00 11.60
CA ILE A 17 -4.66 -13.14 11.20
C ILE A 17 -3.79 -12.12 11.95
N GLU A 18 -4.23 -10.86 12.06
CA GLU A 18 -3.53 -9.83 12.84
C GLU A 18 -3.43 -10.22 14.31
N ALA A 19 -4.51 -10.72 14.93
CA ALA A 19 -4.52 -11.18 16.31
C ALA A 19 -3.60 -12.40 16.52
N ARG A 20 -3.56 -13.33 15.57
CA ARG A 20 -2.69 -14.50 15.62
C ARG A 20 -1.22 -14.17 15.42
N LEU A 21 -0.91 -13.17 14.59
CA LEU A 21 0.45 -12.63 14.44
C LEU A 21 0.91 -11.88 15.69
N GLN A 22 0.00 -11.23 16.42
CA GLN A 22 0.30 -10.61 17.70
C GLN A 22 0.55 -11.65 18.81
N SER A 23 -0.19 -12.76 18.81
CA SER A 23 -0.02 -13.82 19.81
C SER A 23 1.22 -14.69 19.60
N LEU A 24 1.76 -14.74 18.39
CA LEU A 24 3.02 -15.42 18.05
C LEU A 24 4.27 -14.56 18.32
N ARG A 25 4.09 -13.28 18.59
CA ARG A 25 5.14 -12.39 19.10
C ARG A 25 5.16 -12.47 20.62
N GLY A 26 5.63 -13.61 21.15
CA GLY A 26 6.13 -13.67 22.51
C GLY A 26 7.23 -12.61 22.68
N GLU A 27 7.35 -12.04 23.88
CA GLU A 27 8.15 -10.90 24.33
C GLU A 27 9.37 -10.56 23.47
N PRO A 28 9.63 -9.25 23.21
CA PRO A 28 10.75 -8.84 22.38
C PRO A 28 12.06 -9.28 23.02
N PRO A 29 12.94 -9.97 22.29
CA PRO A 29 14.33 -10.02 22.71
C PRO A 29 14.86 -8.59 22.72
N ALA A 30 15.65 -8.24 23.75
CA ALA A 30 16.23 -6.92 23.97
C ALA A 30 17.34 -6.57 22.96
N SER A 31 17.01 -6.63 21.70
CA SER A 31 17.71 -5.99 20.60
C SER A 31 16.63 -5.62 19.59
N ALA A 32 16.21 -4.36 19.65
CA ALA A 32 15.31 -3.77 18.65
C ALA A 32 15.86 -4.10 17.26
N PRO A 33 15.04 -4.67 16.33
CA PRO A 33 15.40 -4.63 14.95
C PRO A 33 15.53 -3.16 14.57
N GLN A 34 16.71 -2.78 14.09
CA GLN A 34 17.03 -1.45 13.61
C GLN A 34 15.91 -0.96 12.69
N PRO A 35 15.46 0.28 12.83
CA PRO A 35 14.46 0.83 11.94
C PRO A 35 14.97 0.70 10.50
N PHE A 36 14.08 0.51 9.57
CA PHE A 36 14.24 0.30 8.13
C PHE A 36 15.06 1.39 7.39
N GLU A 37 16.21 1.78 7.93
CA GLU A 37 16.96 2.95 7.44
C GLU A 37 17.98 2.64 6.34
N SER A 38 18.16 1.38 5.91
CA SER A 38 19.29 1.09 5.03
C SER A 38 19.02 0.26 3.78
N ALA A 39 17.78 0.06 3.34
CA ALA A 39 17.53 -0.74 2.15
C ALA A 39 16.62 -0.10 1.09
N PHE A 40 16.22 1.15 1.24
CA PHE A 40 15.64 1.89 0.13
C PHE A 40 16.77 2.68 -0.54
N VAL A 41 17.61 1.98 -1.27
CA VAL A 41 18.36 2.62 -2.36
C VAL A 41 17.28 3.01 -3.37
N ALA A 42 16.91 4.29 -3.34
CA ALA A 42 16.13 4.86 -4.42
C ALA A 42 16.75 4.41 -5.75
N PRO A 43 15.96 4.02 -6.75
CA PRO A 43 16.51 3.84 -8.07
C PRO A 43 17.19 5.14 -8.45
N VAL A 44 18.49 5.05 -8.68
CA VAL A 44 19.46 6.06 -9.13
C VAL A 44 18.92 7.47 -9.26
N GLY A 45 19.19 8.30 -8.25
CA GLY A 45 19.43 9.73 -8.37
C GLY A 45 18.52 10.54 -9.26
N PHE A 46 17.29 10.85 -8.80
CA PHE A 46 16.59 12.01 -9.33
C PHE A 46 16.81 13.19 -8.36
N PRO A 47 17.29 14.35 -8.87
CA PRO A 47 17.45 15.54 -8.04
C PRO A 47 16.09 15.96 -7.48
N VAL A 48 16.05 16.18 -6.18
CA VAL A 48 14.90 16.76 -5.48
C VAL A 48 14.67 18.15 -6.08
N GLY A 49 13.55 18.33 -6.79
CA GLY A 49 13.16 19.62 -7.38
C GLY A 49 13.11 19.69 -8.90
N GLY A 50 13.34 18.61 -9.62
CA GLY A 50 13.18 18.56 -11.08
C GLY A 50 11.80 18.03 -11.46
N THR A 51 11.19 18.63 -12.51
CA THR A 51 10.08 18.03 -13.24
C THR A 51 10.45 16.59 -13.61
N PRO A 52 9.59 15.58 -13.34
CA PRO A 52 9.90 14.20 -13.70
C PRO A 52 10.22 14.11 -15.18
N PRO A 53 11.18 13.27 -15.57
CA PRO A 53 11.53 13.12 -16.99
C PRO A 53 10.30 12.70 -17.80
N PRO A 54 10.17 13.15 -19.06
CA PRO A 54 8.97 12.96 -19.87
C PRO A 54 8.46 11.52 -20.02
N GLY A 55 9.29 10.52 -19.75
CA GLY A 55 8.92 9.09 -19.79
C GLY A 55 8.19 8.57 -18.55
N MET A 56 8.24 9.27 -17.42
CA MET A 56 7.67 8.79 -16.15
C MET A 56 6.15 9.01 -16.06
N GLN A 57 5.66 10.12 -16.67
CA GLN A 57 4.22 10.39 -16.75
C GLN A 57 3.48 9.48 -17.76
N ILE A 58 4.20 8.81 -18.67
CA ILE A 58 3.60 7.92 -19.66
C ILE A 58 3.26 6.56 -19.04
N ARG A 59 4.08 6.04 -18.12
CA ARG A 59 3.90 4.69 -17.56
C ARG A 59 2.66 4.56 -16.66
N THR A 60 2.34 5.57 -15.87
CA THR A 60 1.15 5.52 -15.01
C THR A 60 -0.13 5.79 -15.76
N ARG A 61 -0.11 6.61 -16.85
CA ARG A 61 -1.29 6.86 -17.69
C ARG A 61 -1.77 5.63 -18.45
N GLU A 62 -0.90 4.69 -18.77
CA GLU A 62 -1.33 3.44 -19.41
C GLU A 62 -2.24 2.61 -18.50
N TRP A 63 -2.16 2.79 -17.17
CA TRP A 63 -2.99 2.10 -16.18
C TRP A 63 -4.33 2.78 -15.93
N GLU A 64 -4.55 4.01 -16.39
CA GLU A 64 -5.80 4.75 -16.18
C GLU A 64 -7.06 3.97 -16.65
N PRO A 65 -7.07 3.32 -17.82
CA PRO A 65 -8.23 2.52 -18.26
C PRO A 65 -8.54 1.34 -17.32
N VAL A 66 -7.56 0.81 -16.63
CA VAL A 66 -7.72 -0.28 -15.64
C VAL A 66 -8.08 0.30 -14.27
N VAL A 67 -7.44 1.38 -13.87
CA VAL A 67 -7.63 2.02 -12.56
C VAL A 67 -9.00 2.65 -12.43
N ALA A 68 -9.46 3.39 -13.44
CA ALA A 68 -10.69 4.18 -13.34
C ALA A 68 -11.94 3.36 -12.97
N PRO A 69 -12.25 2.22 -13.63
CA PRO A 69 -13.40 1.42 -13.26
C PRO A 69 -13.24 0.74 -11.89
N ILE A 70 -12.01 0.42 -11.49
CA ILE A 70 -11.72 -0.18 -10.19
C ILE A 70 -11.90 0.87 -9.09
N ALA A 71 -11.27 2.04 -9.20
CA ALA A 71 -11.35 3.13 -8.25
C ALA A 71 -12.81 3.57 -8.02
N ALA A 72 -13.59 3.68 -9.11
CA ALA A 72 -15.01 4.03 -9.02
C ALA A 72 -15.84 3.04 -8.15
N ARG A 73 -15.57 1.74 -8.23
CA ARG A 73 -16.25 0.72 -7.39
C ARG A 73 -15.99 0.90 -5.90
N TYR A 74 -14.86 1.47 -5.53
CA TYR A 74 -14.46 1.70 -4.13
C TYR A 74 -14.60 3.16 -3.71
N ASN A 75 -15.23 4.00 -4.56
CA ASN A 75 -15.42 5.43 -4.32
C ASN A 75 -14.08 6.17 -4.03
N LEU A 76 -13.03 5.81 -4.77
CA LEU A 76 -11.73 6.44 -4.72
C LEU A 76 -11.46 7.26 -5.99
N ASP A 77 -10.70 8.34 -5.83
CA ASP A 77 -10.26 9.16 -6.95
C ASP A 77 -9.21 8.41 -7.80
N THR A 78 -9.42 8.38 -9.13
CA THR A 78 -8.51 7.72 -10.08
C THR A 78 -7.11 8.32 -10.03
N ALA A 79 -6.99 9.64 -9.91
CA ALA A 79 -5.70 10.31 -9.84
C ALA A 79 -4.95 9.98 -8.54
N LEU A 80 -5.67 9.79 -7.43
CA LEU A 80 -5.08 9.31 -6.17
C LEU A 80 -4.44 7.93 -6.36
N VAL A 81 -5.17 6.99 -6.97
CA VAL A 81 -4.67 5.62 -7.18
C VAL A 81 -3.46 5.62 -8.12
N LEU A 82 -3.48 6.41 -9.20
CA LEU A 82 -2.34 6.55 -10.10
C LEU A 82 -1.10 7.12 -9.40
N ARG A 83 -1.27 8.10 -8.51
CA ARG A 83 -0.15 8.62 -7.69
C ARG A 83 0.41 7.60 -6.73
N ILE A 84 -0.43 6.71 -6.19
CA ILE A 84 0.03 5.59 -5.36
C ILE A 84 0.84 4.61 -6.20
N ILE A 85 0.36 4.21 -7.38
CA ILE A 85 1.09 3.33 -8.30
C ILE A 85 2.45 3.93 -8.67
N GLU A 86 2.48 5.24 -8.95
CA GLU A 86 3.73 5.95 -9.21
C GLU A 86 4.69 5.92 -8.01
N ALA A 87 4.17 6.13 -6.80
CA ALA A 87 4.98 6.12 -5.58
C ALA A 87 5.51 4.73 -5.23
N GLU A 88 4.75 3.67 -5.52
CA GLU A 88 5.06 2.28 -5.14
C GLU A 88 6.00 1.59 -6.13
N SER A 89 5.73 1.71 -7.42
CA SER A 89 6.42 0.93 -8.46
C SER A 89 6.94 1.75 -9.64
N GLY A 90 6.61 3.05 -9.72
CA GLY A 90 6.84 3.84 -10.93
C GLY A 90 6.07 3.30 -12.14
N GLY A 91 4.98 2.57 -11.93
CA GLY A 91 4.16 1.96 -12.98
C GLY A 91 4.70 0.62 -13.51
N ASP A 92 5.69 0.01 -12.86
CA ASP A 92 6.20 -1.30 -13.28
C ASP A 92 5.37 -2.44 -12.68
N PRO A 93 4.63 -3.23 -13.49
CA PRO A 93 3.81 -4.34 -13.01
C PRO A 93 4.65 -5.51 -12.46
N ARG A 94 5.94 -5.56 -12.76
CA ARG A 94 6.87 -6.61 -12.31
C ARG A 94 7.79 -6.14 -11.18
N ALA A 95 7.54 -4.97 -10.61
CA ALA A 95 8.33 -4.45 -9.50
C ALA A 95 8.33 -5.41 -8.31
N VAL A 96 9.53 -5.62 -7.75
CA VAL A 96 9.74 -6.39 -6.52
C VAL A 96 10.61 -5.56 -5.59
N SER A 97 10.08 -5.21 -4.42
CA SER A 97 10.87 -4.48 -3.43
C SER A 97 11.86 -5.40 -2.71
N PRO A 98 12.92 -4.86 -2.09
CA PRO A 98 13.83 -5.64 -1.24
C PRO A 98 13.13 -6.36 -0.07
N LYS A 99 11.97 -5.87 0.34
CA LYS A 99 11.13 -6.46 1.38
C LYS A 99 10.16 -7.53 0.86
N GLY A 100 10.12 -7.75 -0.46
CA GLY A 100 9.26 -8.72 -1.11
C GLY A 100 7.85 -8.22 -1.43
N ALA A 101 7.61 -6.91 -1.45
CA ALA A 101 6.37 -6.34 -1.97
C ALA A 101 6.34 -6.46 -3.50
N LEU A 102 5.15 -6.70 -4.09
CA LEU A 102 5.00 -7.15 -5.46
C LEU A 102 4.03 -6.28 -6.27
N GLY A 103 4.41 -6.02 -7.53
CA GLY A 103 3.56 -5.44 -8.57
C GLY A 103 3.31 -3.94 -8.43
N LEU A 104 2.33 -3.45 -9.17
CA LEU A 104 2.02 -2.02 -9.34
C LEU A 104 1.77 -1.27 -8.02
N MET A 105 1.02 -1.88 -7.11
CA MET A 105 0.66 -1.30 -5.82
C MET A 105 1.44 -1.92 -4.64
N GLN A 106 2.53 -2.63 -4.93
CA GLN A 106 3.49 -3.18 -3.95
C GLN A 106 2.82 -3.94 -2.79
N LEU A 107 2.01 -4.93 -3.12
CA LEU A 107 1.36 -5.76 -2.11
C LEU A 107 2.35 -6.76 -1.51
N MET A 108 2.44 -6.82 -0.19
CA MET A 108 3.15 -7.90 0.48
C MET A 108 2.45 -9.24 0.18
N PRO A 109 3.20 -10.36 0.01
CA PRO A 109 2.61 -11.66 -0.37
C PRO A 109 1.49 -12.13 0.55
N GLU A 110 1.60 -11.88 1.85
CA GLU A 110 0.56 -12.21 2.82
C GLU A 110 -0.70 -11.35 2.63
N THR A 111 -0.50 -10.06 2.39
CA THR A 111 -1.59 -9.12 2.10
C THR A 111 -2.29 -9.50 0.78
N ALA A 112 -1.53 -9.78 -0.27
CA ALA A 112 -2.07 -10.23 -1.56
C ALA A 112 -2.95 -11.49 -1.39
N ARG A 113 -2.45 -12.50 -0.66
CA ARG A 113 -3.22 -13.72 -0.34
C ARG A 113 -4.50 -13.43 0.45
N ALA A 114 -4.42 -12.60 1.48
CA ALA A 114 -5.57 -12.22 2.30
C ALA A 114 -6.64 -11.46 1.48
N LEU A 115 -6.20 -10.70 0.49
CA LEU A 115 -7.05 -10.00 -0.47
C LEU A 115 -7.54 -10.88 -1.63
N GLY A 116 -7.15 -12.15 -1.73
CA GLY A 116 -7.53 -13.05 -2.82
C GLY A 116 -6.86 -12.74 -4.16
N VAL A 117 -5.73 -12.04 -4.13
CA VAL A 117 -4.86 -11.81 -5.29
C VAL A 117 -4.05 -13.08 -5.51
N SER A 118 -4.33 -13.80 -6.59
CA SER A 118 -3.66 -15.06 -6.92
C SER A 118 -2.34 -14.86 -7.68
N ASP A 119 -2.30 -13.83 -8.52
CA ASP A 119 -1.09 -13.38 -9.21
C ASP A 119 -0.84 -11.89 -8.94
N PRO A 120 0.12 -11.55 -8.06
CA PRO A 120 0.45 -10.17 -7.74
C PRO A 120 1.11 -9.40 -8.90
N PHE A 121 1.54 -10.09 -9.97
CA PHE A 121 2.10 -9.46 -11.17
C PHE A 121 1.05 -9.25 -12.27
N ASP A 122 -0.14 -9.80 -12.13
CA ASP A 122 -1.28 -9.44 -12.96
C ASP A 122 -1.76 -8.03 -12.60
N PRO A 123 -1.72 -7.07 -13.56
CA PRO A 123 -2.03 -5.67 -13.26
C PRO A 123 -3.44 -5.48 -12.69
N VAL A 124 -4.43 -6.18 -13.23
CA VAL A 124 -5.83 -6.03 -12.82
C VAL A 124 -6.02 -6.54 -11.38
N GLN A 125 -5.48 -7.72 -11.06
CA GLN A 125 -5.59 -8.28 -9.73
C GLN A 125 -4.83 -7.45 -8.70
N ASN A 126 -3.64 -6.95 -9.05
CA ASN A 126 -2.81 -6.15 -8.15
C ASN A 126 -3.48 -4.81 -7.84
N ILE A 127 -3.97 -4.09 -8.86
CA ILE A 127 -4.69 -2.83 -8.70
C ILE A 127 -5.98 -3.05 -7.90
N GLU A 128 -6.77 -4.07 -8.23
CA GLU A 128 -7.99 -4.39 -7.49
C GLU A 128 -7.71 -4.66 -6.00
N GLY A 129 -6.68 -5.46 -5.72
CA GLY A 129 -6.25 -5.77 -4.36
C GLY A 129 -5.79 -4.53 -3.61
N GLY A 130 -4.92 -3.72 -4.21
CA GLY A 130 -4.38 -2.50 -3.61
C GLY A 130 -5.44 -1.43 -3.34
N VAL A 131 -6.33 -1.20 -4.30
CA VAL A 131 -7.45 -0.26 -4.18
C VAL A 131 -8.42 -0.69 -3.07
N ARG A 132 -8.76 -1.98 -3.02
CA ARG A 132 -9.59 -2.55 -1.94
C ARG A 132 -8.93 -2.40 -0.58
N TYR A 133 -7.63 -2.65 -0.48
CA TYR A 133 -6.88 -2.48 0.75
C TYR A 133 -6.86 -1.01 1.21
N LEU A 134 -6.60 -0.07 0.30
CA LEU A 134 -6.65 1.36 0.61
C LEU A 134 -8.06 1.79 1.08
N SER A 135 -9.11 1.34 0.38
CA SER A 135 -10.49 1.62 0.79
C SER A 135 -10.79 1.12 2.19
N HIS A 136 -10.33 -0.09 2.53
CA HIS A 136 -10.46 -0.63 3.88
C HIS A 136 -9.72 0.22 4.93
N LEU A 137 -8.49 0.63 4.65
CA LEU A 137 -7.73 1.50 5.54
C LEU A 137 -8.40 2.86 5.73
N LEU A 138 -8.96 3.42 4.66
CA LEU A 138 -9.68 4.68 4.72
C LEU A 138 -10.94 4.58 5.60
N GLN A 139 -11.69 3.48 5.47
CA GLN A 139 -12.84 3.22 6.34
C GLN A 139 -12.44 3.04 7.81
N ARG A 140 -11.30 2.37 8.06
CA ARG A 140 -10.79 2.11 9.41
C ARG A 140 -10.30 3.35 10.13
N PHE A 141 -9.60 4.22 9.42
CA PHE A 141 -8.94 5.40 10.02
C PHE A 141 -9.72 6.70 9.83
N GLY A 142 -10.66 6.76 8.89
CA GLY A 142 -11.51 7.94 8.63
C GLY A 142 -10.77 9.14 8.03
N ASP A 143 -9.47 9.03 7.80
CA ASP A 143 -8.61 10.10 7.29
C ASP A 143 -7.65 9.56 6.23
N LEU A 144 -7.51 10.28 5.11
CA LEU A 144 -6.69 9.84 3.98
C LEU A 144 -5.19 9.80 4.32
N ARG A 145 -4.69 10.75 5.11
CA ARG A 145 -3.28 10.78 5.51
C ARG A 145 -2.94 9.60 6.42
N LEU A 146 -3.85 9.25 7.33
CA LEU A 146 -3.72 8.08 8.20
C LEU A 146 -3.84 6.77 7.41
N ALA A 147 -4.72 6.71 6.42
CA ALA A 147 -4.85 5.54 5.54
C ALA A 147 -3.60 5.33 4.70
N LEU A 148 -3.00 6.38 4.15
CA LEU A 148 -1.74 6.33 3.42
C LEU A 148 -0.56 5.95 4.33
N ALA A 149 -0.52 6.49 5.56
CA ALA A 149 0.45 6.07 6.56
C ALA A 149 0.33 4.58 6.89
N ALA A 150 -0.91 4.09 7.03
CA ALA A 150 -1.19 2.68 7.31
C ALA A 150 -0.87 1.78 6.10
N TYR A 151 -1.08 2.27 4.88
CA TYR A 151 -0.71 1.56 3.66
C TYR A 151 0.81 1.32 3.60
N ASN A 152 1.60 2.37 3.83
CA ASN A 152 3.06 2.32 3.77
C ASN A 152 3.70 1.67 5.00
N ALA A 153 3.38 2.14 6.21
CA ALA A 153 4.02 1.69 7.45
C ALA A 153 3.33 0.49 8.12
N GLY A 154 2.12 0.15 7.68
CA GLY A 154 1.26 -0.85 8.28
C GLY A 154 0.28 -0.26 9.32
N PRO A 155 -0.96 -0.79 9.40
CA PRO A 155 -2.01 -0.27 10.28
C PRO A 155 -1.65 -0.41 11.77
N GLY A 156 -0.89 -1.44 12.14
CA GLY A 156 -0.43 -1.61 13.52
C GLY A 156 0.49 -0.49 13.99
N ARG A 157 1.31 0.08 13.13
CA ARG A 157 2.16 1.23 13.46
C ARG A 157 1.36 2.49 13.67
N VAL A 158 0.39 2.77 12.80
CA VAL A 158 -0.51 3.92 12.96
C VAL A 158 -1.27 3.84 14.28
N GLN A 159 -1.75 2.67 14.68
CA GLN A 159 -2.39 2.45 15.97
C GLN A 159 -1.42 2.64 17.15
N GLN A 160 -0.22 2.05 17.05
CA GLN A 160 0.80 2.15 18.10
C GLN A 160 1.19 3.60 18.40
N TYR A 161 1.28 4.44 17.35
CA TYR A 161 1.65 5.84 17.49
C TYR A 161 0.44 6.78 17.69
N GLY A 162 -0.78 6.24 17.61
CA GLY A 162 -2.00 7.05 17.70
C GLY A 162 -2.16 8.08 16.57
N GLY A 163 -1.46 7.87 15.44
CA GLY A 163 -1.40 8.79 14.32
C GLY A 163 -0.35 8.39 13.29
N ILE A 164 0.09 9.36 12.48
CA ILE A 164 1.16 9.14 11.51
C ILE A 164 2.46 8.85 12.24
N PRO A 165 3.10 7.68 12.02
CA PRO A 165 4.37 7.37 12.66
C PRO A 165 5.46 8.39 12.26
N PRO A 166 6.41 8.71 13.16
CA PRO A 166 7.49 9.67 12.87
C PRO A 166 8.60 9.04 12.01
N PHE A 167 8.20 8.29 10.98
CA PHE A 167 9.10 7.68 10.03
C PHE A 167 9.29 8.61 8.82
N PRO A 168 10.51 9.06 8.52
CA PRO A 168 10.76 9.95 7.39
C PRO A 168 10.29 9.37 6.04
N GLU A 169 10.37 8.04 5.88
CA GLU A 169 9.86 7.34 4.70
C GLU A 169 8.36 7.54 4.54
N THR A 170 7.59 7.30 5.61
CA THR A 170 6.12 7.41 5.59
C THR A 170 5.67 8.85 5.39
N GLN A 171 6.35 9.81 6.00
CA GLN A 171 6.04 11.24 5.82
C GLN A 171 6.25 11.67 4.37
N ARG A 172 7.42 11.33 3.78
CA ARG A 172 7.71 11.61 2.36
C ARG A 172 6.74 10.88 1.41
N TYR A 173 6.32 9.67 1.75
CA TYR A 173 5.32 8.93 0.98
C TYR A 173 3.99 9.69 0.91
N ILE A 174 3.49 10.15 2.05
CA ILE A 174 2.25 10.93 2.12
C ILE A 174 2.38 12.24 1.34
N GLU A 175 3.48 12.97 1.51
CA GLU A 175 3.75 14.21 0.79
C GLU A 175 3.81 14.01 -0.73
N ARG A 176 4.46 12.94 -1.19
CA ARG A 176 4.53 12.60 -2.63
C ARG A 176 3.15 12.36 -3.24
N ILE A 177 2.24 11.75 -2.52
CA ILE A 177 0.91 11.41 -3.02
C ILE A 177 -0.06 12.60 -2.94
N LEU A 178 0.03 13.40 -1.89
CA LEU A 178 -0.94 14.47 -1.66
C LEU A 178 -0.46 15.85 -2.18
N GLY A 179 0.82 16.03 -2.39
CA GLY A 179 1.43 17.26 -2.90
C GLY A 179 1.82 18.18 -1.77
#